data_bcb4372642447f8f333e17966476c083
#
_entry.id   bcb4372642447f8f333e17966476c083
#
_cell.length_a   1.000
_cell.length_b   1.000
_cell.length_c   1.000
_cell.angle_alpha   90.00
_cell.angle_beta   90.00
_cell.angle_gamma   90.00
#
_symmetry.space_group_name_H-M   'P 1'
#
loop_
_entity.id
_entity.type
_entity.pdbx_description
1 polymer ?
#
loop_
_entity_poly.entity_id
_entity_poly.type
_entity_poly.pdbx_seq_one_letter_code
_entity_poly.pdbx_strand_id
1 'polypeptide(L)'
;MSVAEHVSPLELADYQRAVRLLLAHPLITEVHPNRAALPLVRRWAAQLRSDLHELLGYRLVTTANTARLLRVQDDLDLTRPAVTRTDRPFDRRRYAYLVLTLAALGRSGTQIALSELAEAVAADATRIDGLGLDTERKPDRDAFVDAVTWLTERGALALADGSAADWASSPDGAEALYDIDREVVFAIYRPSRVLQHLGSVTGLLETDRGLVQGVHRVREAAARRARRLVLERPVVYYADVSESLRGQLRHPGLAEDLERLTGQAVERRAEGLALIDTSGRLSDIRFPSGGTPSQAALLLSTRIAAQVAEGKLPTMPAPTAAERTQAGAARIDAGLPLRGVVAELTVEEPGTEPEPEPAEGALYPFLTDAWLKGAMKELMSTYGSAFAVAWRGDPDRLLREALRLLSALGLVARVEGGVLALPLLARYRATTAEIKPRAAKEKT
;
A
#
# COMPACT_ATOMS: atom_id res chain seq x y z
N MET A 1 13.05 -14.18 22.79
CA MET A 1 13.75 -14.61 21.54
C MET A 1 14.40 -13.40 20.94
N SER A 2 15.60 -13.50 20.45
CA SER A 2 16.34 -12.36 19.88
C SER A 2 16.19 -12.34 18.36
N VAL A 3 15.70 -11.23 17.83
CA VAL A 3 15.59 -11.00 16.37
C VAL A 3 16.99 -11.04 15.76
N ALA A 4 17.12 -11.68 14.59
CA ALA A 4 18.40 -11.83 13.91
C ALA A 4 19.50 -12.44 14.81
N GLU A 5 19.15 -13.46 15.60
CA GLU A 5 20.03 -14.05 16.62
C GLU A 5 21.31 -14.62 16.01
N HIS A 6 21.21 -15.20 14.83
CA HIS A 6 22.34 -15.81 14.12
C HIS A 6 22.96 -14.90 13.05
N VAL A 7 22.65 -13.59 13.08
CA VAL A 7 23.19 -12.62 12.14
C VAL A 7 24.33 -11.85 12.81
N SER A 8 25.52 -11.91 12.22
CA SER A 8 26.68 -11.17 12.74
C SER A 8 26.46 -9.65 12.64
N PRO A 9 27.06 -8.83 13.52
CA PRO A 9 26.92 -7.38 13.45
C PRO A 9 27.35 -6.78 12.11
N LEU A 10 28.34 -7.39 11.43
CA LEU A 10 28.84 -6.95 10.13
C LEU A 10 27.82 -7.20 8.99
N GLU A 11 26.99 -8.21 9.14
CA GLU A 11 26.00 -8.62 8.12
C GLU A 11 24.59 -8.10 8.42
N LEU A 12 24.38 -7.47 9.57
CA LEU A 12 23.06 -7.00 10.01
C LEU A 12 22.42 -6.05 9.01
N ALA A 13 23.18 -5.15 8.39
CA ALA A 13 22.68 -4.20 7.40
C ALA A 13 22.14 -4.91 6.15
N ASP A 14 22.79 -6.00 5.69
CA ASP A 14 22.34 -6.80 4.55
C ASP A 14 21.07 -7.59 4.89
N TYR A 15 21.01 -8.18 6.08
CA TYR A 15 19.81 -8.83 6.60
C TYR A 15 18.62 -7.85 6.66
N GLN A 16 18.80 -6.70 7.28
CA GLN A 16 17.78 -5.65 7.37
C GLN A 16 17.32 -5.15 5.99
N ARG A 17 18.25 -5.09 5.02
CA ARG A 17 17.92 -4.78 3.63
C ARG A 17 17.02 -5.84 3.01
N ALA A 18 17.29 -7.13 3.27
CA ALA A 18 16.44 -8.23 2.80
C ALA A 18 15.05 -8.19 3.42
N VAL A 19 14.93 -7.88 4.73
CA VAL A 19 13.65 -7.66 5.40
C VAL A 19 12.86 -6.55 4.72
N ARG A 20 13.45 -5.37 4.54
CA ARG A 20 12.77 -4.22 3.92
C ARG A 20 12.35 -4.50 2.48
N LEU A 21 13.16 -5.23 1.71
CA LEU A 21 12.78 -5.65 0.36
C LEU A 21 11.52 -6.53 0.37
N LEU A 22 11.42 -7.50 1.28
CA LEU A 22 10.24 -8.35 1.41
C LEU A 22 9.02 -7.58 1.90
N LEU A 23 9.21 -6.63 2.82
CA LEU A 23 8.12 -5.77 3.30
C LEU A 23 7.63 -4.80 2.22
N ALA A 24 8.51 -4.27 1.38
CA ALA A 24 8.14 -3.39 0.27
C ALA A 24 7.57 -4.17 -0.93
N HIS A 25 8.15 -5.33 -1.21
CA HIS A 25 7.82 -6.18 -2.36
C HIS A 25 7.49 -7.59 -1.89
N PRO A 26 6.23 -7.89 -1.55
CA PRO A 26 5.82 -9.22 -1.06
C PRO A 26 6.03 -10.37 -2.06
N LEU A 27 6.23 -10.05 -3.33
CA LEU A 27 6.70 -10.97 -4.35
C LEU A 27 8.02 -10.45 -4.91
N ILE A 28 9.08 -11.23 -4.77
CA ILE A 28 10.38 -10.99 -5.37
C ILE A 28 10.66 -12.11 -6.35
N THR A 29 11.08 -11.75 -7.57
CA THR A 29 11.46 -12.68 -8.63
C THR A 29 12.86 -12.37 -9.13
N GLU A 30 13.35 -13.06 -10.15
CA GLU A 30 14.65 -12.80 -10.75
C GLU A 30 14.76 -11.38 -11.37
N VAL A 31 13.63 -10.80 -11.78
CA VAL A 31 13.58 -9.46 -12.39
C VAL A 31 12.97 -8.41 -11.49
N HIS A 32 12.09 -8.77 -10.57
CA HIS A 32 11.34 -7.84 -9.72
C HIS A 32 11.75 -7.89 -8.24
N PRO A 33 11.96 -6.76 -7.58
CA PRO A 33 12.02 -5.38 -8.08
C PRO A 33 13.31 -5.07 -8.86
N ASN A 34 14.32 -5.91 -8.71
CA ASN A 34 15.58 -5.88 -9.45
C ASN A 34 16.31 -7.23 -9.28
N ARG A 35 17.29 -7.49 -10.15
CA ARG A 35 18.02 -8.78 -10.19
C ARG A 35 18.83 -9.10 -8.94
N ALA A 36 19.16 -8.12 -8.10
CA ALA A 36 19.93 -8.35 -6.86
C ALA A 36 19.04 -8.73 -5.67
N ALA A 37 17.72 -8.55 -5.76
CA ALA A 37 16.80 -8.75 -4.64
C ALA A 37 16.64 -10.23 -4.26
N LEU A 38 16.38 -11.10 -5.23
CA LEU A 38 16.16 -12.53 -4.97
C LEU A 38 17.39 -13.23 -4.36
N PRO A 39 18.62 -13.06 -4.90
CA PRO A 39 19.83 -13.62 -4.28
C PRO A 39 20.03 -13.16 -2.83
N LEU A 40 19.79 -11.86 -2.54
CA LEU A 40 19.93 -11.32 -1.19
C LEU A 40 18.92 -11.97 -0.23
N VAL A 41 17.65 -12.07 -0.62
CA VAL A 41 16.60 -12.68 0.22
C VAL A 41 16.88 -14.19 0.42
N ARG A 42 17.32 -14.89 -0.61
CA ARG A 42 17.66 -16.33 -0.51
C ARG A 42 18.81 -16.59 0.45
N ARG A 43 19.83 -15.73 0.48
CA ARG A 43 20.93 -15.80 1.44
C ARG A 43 20.42 -15.87 2.88
N TRP A 44 19.39 -15.10 3.20
CA TRP A 44 18.81 -14.94 4.54
C TRP A 44 17.53 -15.76 4.76
N ALA A 45 17.13 -16.61 3.81
CA ALA A 45 15.79 -17.22 3.77
C ALA A 45 15.43 -17.98 5.06
N ALA A 46 16.36 -18.69 5.68
CA ALA A 46 16.11 -19.45 6.91
C ALA A 46 15.80 -18.50 8.08
N GLN A 47 16.65 -17.50 8.30
CA GLN A 47 16.48 -16.52 9.38
C GLN A 47 15.24 -15.64 9.16
N LEU A 48 15.02 -15.16 7.92
CA LEU A 48 13.83 -14.39 7.55
C LEU A 48 12.54 -15.16 7.79
N ARG A 49 12.52 -16.47 7.48
CA ARG A 49 11.34 -17.32 7.70
C ARG A 49 10.99 -17.42 9.18
N SER A 50 11.99 -17.64 10.05
CA SER A 50 11.79 -17.69 11.49
C SER A 50 11.33 -16.34 12.04
N ASP A 51 12.10 -15.26 11.80
CA ASP A 51 11.84 -13.97 12.40
C ASP A 51 10.51 -13.36 11.94
N LEU A 52 10.20 -13.42 10.64
CA LEU A 52 8.94 -12.88 10.11
C LEU A 52 7.72 -13.67 10.59
N HIS A 53 7.88 -15.00 10.77
CA HIS A 53 6.80 -15.82 11.32
C HIS A 53 6.58 -15.52 12.81
N GLU A 54 7.63 -15.49 13.58
CA GLU A 54 7.54 -15.32 15.03
C GLU A 54 7.09 -13.92 15.44
N LEU A 55 7.67 -12.90 14.80
CA LEU A 55 7.38 -11.52 15.17
C LEU A 55 6.07 -11.00 14.58
N LEU A 56 5.72 -11.43 13.36
CA LEU A 56 4.66 -10.85 12.57
C LEU A 56 3.56 -11.85 12.19
N GLY A 57 3.79 -13.14 12.35
CA GLY A 57 2.90 -14.19 11.84
C GLY A 57 2.96 -14.35 10.31
N TYR A 58 3.90 -13.70 9.63
CA TYR A 58 4.03 -13.78 8.18
C TYR A 58 4.70 -15.09 7.75
N ARG A 59 4.34 -15.57 6.58
CA ARG A 59 4.92 -16.80 6.03
C ARG A 59 5.74 -16.50 4.78
N LEU A 60 7.05 -16.77 4.83
CA LEU A 60 7.92 -16.66 3.68
C LEU A 60 8.02 -18.02 2.96
N VAL A 61 7.65 -18.03 1.68
CA VAL A 61 7.81 -19.16 0.76
C VAL A 61 8.88 -18.80 -0.26
N THR A 62 9.91 -19.62 -0.37
CA THR A 62 11.01 -19.44 -1.33
C THR A 62 11.11 -20.64 -2.25
N THR A 63 11.31 -20.39 -3.52
CA THR A 63 11.48 -21.39 -4.57
C THR A 63 12.75 -21.08 -5.37
N ALA A 64 12.96 -21.72 -6.52
CA ALA A 64 14.11 -21.44 -7.38
C ALA A 64 14.09 -19.99 -7.90
N ASN A 65 12.93 -19.51 -8.35
CA ASN A 65 12.79 -18.25 -9.08
C ASN A 65 12.02 -17.18 -8.30
N THR A 66 11.48 -17.53 -7.11
CA THR A 66 10.64 -16.61 -6.34
C THR A 66 10.93 -16.61 -4.84
N ALA A 67 10.63 -15.46 -4.20
CA ALA A 67 10.41 -15.35 -2.76
C ALA A 67 9.09 -14.63 -2.54
N ARG A 68 8.12 -15.30 -1.91
CA ARG A 68 6.77 -14.78 -1.64
C ARG A 68 6.53 -14.64 -0.16
N LEU A 69 6.27 -13.41 0.29
CA LEU A 69 5.83 -13.11 1.65
C LEU A 69 4.30 -13.12 1.70
N LEU A 70 3.74 -14.07 2.41
CA LEU A 70 2.31 -14.13 2.70
C LEU A 70 2.07 -13.41 4.03
N ARG A 71 1.36 -12.28 3.95
CA ARG A 71 1.05 -11.43 5.10
C ARG A 71 -0.26 -11.82 5.76
N VAL A 72 -0.38 -11.56 7.04
CA VAL A 72 -1.65 -11.50 7.75
C VAL A 72 -2.25 -10.12 7.49
N GLN A 73 -3.49 -10.06 7.07
CA GLN A 73 -4.22 -8.83 6.80
C GLN A 73 -5.10 -8.47 8.00
N ASP A 74 -4.69 -7.50 8.78
CA ASP A 74 -5.48 -7.01 9.94
C ASP A 74 -6.57 -6.01 9.51
N ASP A 75 -6.30 -5.23 8.45
CA ASP A 75 -7.16 -4.18 7.93
C ASP A 75 -7.14 -4.14 6.40
N LEU A 76 -8.16 -3.50 5.79
CA LEU A 76 -8.16 -3.20 4.36
C LEU A 76 -7.30 -1.97 4.08
N ASP A 77 -6.21 -2.14 3.33
CA ASP A 77 -5.38 -1.04 2.86
C ASP A 77 -5.64 -0.74 1.38
N LEU A 78 -6.33 0.37 1.12
CA LEU A 78 -6.62 0.86 -0.23
C LEU A 78 -5.60 1.90 -0.73
N THR A 79 -4.54 2.15 0.03
CA THR A 79 -3.56 3.22 -0.28
C THR A 79 -2.52 2.79 -1.31
N ARG A 80 -2.39 1.48 -1.58
CA ARG A 80 -1.37 0.90 -2.46
C ARG A 80 -1.97 0.04 -3.58
N PRO A 81 -2.71 0.63 -4.52
CA PRO A 81 -3.22 -0.09 -5.68
C PRO A 81 -2.07 -0.52 -6.60
N ALA A 82 -2.34 -1.53 -7.45
CA ALA A 82 -1.49 -1.73 -8.62
C ALA A 82 -1.51 -0.49 -9.50
N VAL A 83 -0.39 -0.19 -10.14
CA VAL A 83 -0.27 0.99 -11.00
C VAL A 83 0.22 0.60 -12.39
N THR A 84 -0.13 1.41 -13.39
CA THR A 84 0.40 1.31 -14.75
C THR A 84 1.84 1.82 -14.79
N ARG A 85 2.54 1.62 -15.91
CA ARG A 85 3.89 2.21 -16.15
C ARG A 85 3.96 3.73 -16.01
N THR A 86 2.81 4.41 -16.10
CA THR A 86 2.68 5.87 -15.94
C THR A 86 2.15 6.28 -14.57
N ASP A 87 2.29 5.41 -13.56
CA ASP A 87 1.87 5.60 -12.17
C ASP A 87 0.36 5.90 -11.99
N ARG A 88 -0.48 5.49 -12.94
CA ARG A 88 -1.94 5.58 -12.77
C ARG A 88 -2.44 4.35 -12.02
N PRO A 89 -3.25 4.53 -10.96
CA PRO A 89 -3.86 3.40 -10.27
C PRO A 89 -4.70 2.53 -11.20
N PHE A 90 -4.65 1.21 -11.00
CA PHE A 90 -5.54 0.29 -11.69
C PHE A 90 -6.99 0.56 -11.30
N ASP A 91 -7.85 0.59 -12.29
CA ASP A 91 -9.31 0.55 -12.12
C ASP A 91 -9.81 -0.91 -12.06
N ARG A 92 -11.11 -1.08 -11.83
CA ARG A 92 -11.74 -2.42 -11.75
C ARG A 92 -11.53 -3.24 -13.02
N ARG A 93 -11.56 -2.62 -14.19
CA ARG A 93 -11.36 -3.30 -15.48
C ARG A 93 -9.96 -3.88 -15.58
N ARG A 94 -8.93 -3.10 -15.22
CA ARG A 94 -7.53 -3.57 -15.21
C ARG A 94 -7.30 -4.71 -14.23
N TYR A 95 -7.88 -4.63 -13.04
CA TYR A 95 -7.82 -5.73 -12.07
C TYR A 95 -8.53 -6.98 -12.58
N ALA A 96 -9.71 -6.85 -13.20
CA ALA A 96 -10.44 -7.97 -13.77
C ALA A 96 -9.62 -8.64 -14.89
N TYR A 97 -9.08 -7.86 -15.82
CA TYR A 97 -8.22 -8.40 -16.88
C TYR A 97 -6.96 -9.03 -16.31
N LEU A 98 -6.33 -8.46 -15.28
CA LEU A 98 -5.18 -9.07 -14.61
C LEU A 98 -5.51 -10.46 -14.05
N VAL A 99 -6.64 -10.61 -13.36
CA VAL A 99 -7.05 -11.89 -12.76
C VAL A 99 -7.41 -12.91 -13.85
N LEU A 100 -8.14 -12.50 -14.89
CA LEU A 100 -8.49 -13.37 -16.02
C LEU A 100 -7.24 -13.79 -16.80
N THR A 101 -6.28 -12.89 -17.00
CA THR A 101 -4.99 -13.19 -17.61
C THR A 101 -4.23 -14.23 -16.78
N LEU A 102 -4.13 -14.07 -15.47
CA LEU A 102 -3.50 -15.07 -14.58
C LEU A 102 -4.19 -16.43 -14.69
N ALA A 103 -5.53 -16.46 -14.76
CA ALA A 103 -6.29 -17.70 -14.93
C ALA A 103 -6.02 -18.36 -16.30
N ALA A 104 -5.93 -17.57 -17.38
CA ALA A 104 -5.58 -18.07 -18.72
C ALA A 104 -4.15 -18.63 -18.72
N LEU A 105 -3.16 -17.89 -18.20
CA LEU A 105 -1.76 -18.32 -18.12
C LEU A 105 -1.58 -19.62 -17.32
N GLY A 106 -2.37 -19.82 -16.27
CA GLY A 106 -2.36 -21.07 -15.49
C GLY A 106 -2.78 -22.31 -16.30
N ARG A 107 -3.51 -22.11 -17.39
CA ARG A 107 -3.99 -23.18 -18.32
C ARG A 107 -3.17 -23.30 -19.60
N SER A 108 -2.37 -22.27 -19.93
CA SER A 108 -1.60 -22.20 -21.17
C SER A 108 -0.34 -23.09 -21.13
N GLY A 109 0.34 -23.23 -22.27
CA GLY A 109 1.62 -23.92 -22.41
C GLY A 109 2.79 -23.17 -21.77
N THR A 110 3.96 -23.24 -22.41
CA THR A 110 5.16 -22.50 -21.99
C THR A 110 5.28 -21.15 -22.70
N GLN A 111 4.58 -20.97 -23.79
CA GLN A 111 4.54 -19.74 -24.59
C GLN A 111 3.09 -19.41 -24.94
N ILE A 112 2.82 -18.14 -25.18
CA ILE A 112 1.51 -17.65 -25.66
C ILE A 112 1.68 -16.39 -26.50
N ALA A 113 0.90 -16.30 -27.61
CA ALA A 113 0.77 -15.07 -28.37
C ALA A 113 -0.17 -14.10 -27.64
N LEU A 114 0.05 -12.80 -27.78
CA LEU A 114 -0.76 -11.79 -27.12
C LEU A 114 -2.22 -11.78 -27.62
N SER A 115 -2.42 -12.04 -28.92
CA SER A 115 -3.74 -12.22 -29.52
C SER A 115 -4.48 -13.41 -28.90
N GLU A 116 -3.83 -14.58 -28.80
CA GLU A 116 -4.40 -15.78 -28.17
C GLU A 116 -4.77 -15.53 -26.69
N LEU A 117 -3.91 -14.82 -25.97
CA LEU A 117 -4.18 -14.45 -24.58
C LEU A 117 -5.37 -13.49 -24.47
N ALA A 118 -5.49 -12.53 -25.39
CA ALA A 118 -6.60 -11.59 -25.44
C ALA A 118 -7.94 -12.31 -25.74
N GLU A 119 -7.94 -13.26 -26.68
CA GLU A 119 -9.09 -14.10 -26.99
C GLU A 119 -9.54 -14.93 -25.78
N ALA A 120 -8.59 -15.56 -25.07
CA ALA A 120 -8.89 -16.33 -23.87
C ALA A 120 -9.50 -15.45 -22.75
N VAL A 121 -8.95 -14.25 -22.55
CA VAL A 121 -9.47 -13.27 -21.56
C VAL A 121 -10.83 -12.73 -22.00
N ALA A 122 -11.04 -12.46 -23.29
CA ALA A 122 -12.33 -12.02 -23.84
C ALA A 122 -13.42 -13.07 -23.61
N ALA A 123 -13.11 -14.34 -23.90
CA ALA A 123 -14.04 -15.46 -23.69
C ALA A 123 -14.43 -15.62 -22.20
N ASP A 124 -13.48 -15.49 -21.28
CA ASP A 124 -13.77 -15.55 -19.86
C ASP A 124 -14.51 -14.27 -19.35
N ALA A 125 -14.22 -13.10 -19.90
CA ALA A 125 -14.84 -11.83 -19.55
C ALA A 125 -16.34 -11.79 -19.90
N THR A 126 -16.79 -12.48 -20.96
CA THR A 126 -18.21 -12.55 -21.33
C THR A 126 -19.08 -13.23 -20.28
N ARG A 127 -18.49 -14.01 -19.36
CA ARG A 127 -19.19 -14.66 -18.25
C ARG A 127 -19.46 -13.74 -17.06
N ILE A 128 -18.91 -12.52 -17.11
CA ILE A 128 -19.02 -11.54 -16.03
C ILE A 128 -19.85 -10.37 -16.53
N ASP A 129 -21.00 -10.16 -15.91
CA ASP A 129 -21.94 -9.11 -16.29
C ASP A 129 -21.26 -7.72 -16.25
N GLY A 130 -21.37 -6.98 -17.34
CA GLY A 130 -20.82 -5.65 -17.48
C GLY A 130 -19.29 -5.59 -17.69
N LEU A 131 -18.63 -6.76 -17.79
CA LEU A 131 -17.23 -6.85 -18.19
C LEU A 131 -17.14 -7.36 -19.63
N GLY A 132 -16.53 -6.90 -20.52
CA GLY A 132 -16.20 -7.43 -21.85
C GLY A 132 -14.76 -7.04 -22.16
N LEU A 133 -14.11 -7.75 -23.05
CA LEU A 133 -12.89 -7.32 -23.68
C LEU A 133 -13.14 -7.28 -25.19
N ASP A 134 -13.25 -6.08 -25.72
CA ASP A 134 -13.40 -5.83 -27.14
C ASP A 134 -12.05 -5.33 -27.68
N THR A 135 -11.37 -6.18 -28.47
CA THR A 135 -10.06 -5.86 -29.03
C THR A 135 -10.11 -4.77 -30.09
N GLU A 136 -11.30 -4.45 -30.65
CA GLU A 136 -11.48 -3.29 -31.53
C GLU A 136 -11.48 -1.96 -30.77
N ARG A 137 -11.81 -2.01 -29.48
CA ARG A 137 -11.89 -0.80 -28.64
C ARG A 137 -10.55 -0.48 -27.99
N LYS A 138 -9.96 0.65 -28.37
CA LYS A 138 -8.67 1.10 -27.80
C LYS A 138 -8.62 1.13 -26.27
N PRO A 139 -9.64 1.64 -25.52
CA PRO A 139 -9.60 1.65 -24.05
C PRO A 139 -9.52 0.24 -23.43
N ASP A 140 -10.09 -0.77 -24.07
CA ASP A 140 -10.07 -2.14 -23.60
C ASP A 140 -8.70 -2.78 -23.87
N ARG A 141 -8.13 -2.55 -25.08
CA ARG A 141 -6.76 -2.97 -25.40
C ARG A 141 -5.75 -2.34 -24.46
N ASP A 142 -5.82 -1.02 -24.24
CA ASP A 142 -4.90 -0.32 -23.34
C ASP A 142 -4.97 -0.91 -21.91
N ALA A 143 -6.18 -1.19 -21.39
CA ALA A 143 -6.36 -1.77 -20.08
C ALA A 143 -5.85 -3.22 -19.98
N PHE A 144 -6.00 -4.01 -21.04
CA PHE A 144 -5.46 -5.37 -21.12
C PHE A 144 -3.93 -5.35 -21.21
N VAL A 145 -3.35 -4.51 -22.05
CA VAL A 145 -1.89 -4.36 -22.16
C VAL A 145 -1.27 -3.82 -20.87
N ASP A 146 -1.95 -2.93 -20.14
CA ASP A 146 -1.51 -2.51 -18.80
C ASP A 146 -1.40 -3.72 -17.83
N ALA A 147 -2.36 -4.66 -17.88
CA ALA A 147 -2.33 -5.88 -17.05
C ALA A 147 -1.19 -6.82 -17.48
N VAL A 148 -1.00 -7.03 -18.77
CA VAL A 148 0.12 -7.85 -19.33
C VAL A 148 1.47 -7.22 -18.96
N THR A 149 1.61 -5.90 -19.09
CA THR A 149 2.82 -5.17 -18.73
C THR A 149 3.14 -5.35 -17.23
N TRP A 150 2.12 -5.26 -16.38
CA TRP A 150 2.28 -5.47 -14.93
C TRP A 150 2.79 -6.87 -14.60
N LEU A 151 2.35 -7.90 -15.34
CA LEU A 151 2.82 -9.28 -15.21
C LEU A 151 4.25 -9.45 -15.72
N THR A 152 4.59 -8.79 -16.84
CA THR A 152 5.94 -8.80 -17.42
C THR A 152 6.95 -8.15 -16.46
N GLU A 153 6.62 -7.02 -15.88
CA GLU A 153 7.48 -6.35 -14.87
C GLU A 153 7.77 -7.22 -13.65
N ARG A 154 6.88 -8.18 -13.35
CA ARG A 154 7.04 -9.15 -12.25
C ARG A 154 7.61 -10.49 -12.66
N GLY A 155 7.92 -10.65 -13.95
CA GLY A 155 8.55 -11.84 -14.49
C GLY A 155 7.61 -13.05 -14.65
N ALA A 156 6.29 -12.84 -14.59
CA ALA A 156 5.31 -13.88 -14.94
C ALA A 156 5.29 -14.15 -16.46
N LEU A 157 5.60 -13.11 -17.23
CA LEU A 157 5.74 -13.12 -18.68
C LEU A 157 7.10 -12.53 -19.06
N ALA A 158 7.77 -13.11 -20.04
CA ALA A 158 8.96 -12.57 -20.66
C ALA A 158 8.72 -12.41 -22.16
N LEU A 159 8.92 -11.21 -22.70
CA LEU A 159 8.74 -10.97 -24.13
C LEU A 159 9.82 -11.76 -24.90
N ALA A 160 9.38 -12.71 -25.71
CA ALA A 160 10.24 -13.51 -26.58
C ALA A 160 10.42 -12.85 -27.97
N ASP A 161 9.35 -12.28 -28.51
CA ASP A 161 9.37 -11.59 -29.82
C ASP A 161 8.22 -10.57 -29.92
N GLY A 162 8.37 -9.59 -30.83
CA GLY A 162 7.32 -8.61 -31.12
C GLY A 162 7.18 -7.48 -30.09
N SER A 163 6.01 -6.84 -30.04
CA SER A 163 5.74 -5.66 -29.20
C SER A 163 4.27 -5.55 -28.79
N ALA A 164 4.00 -5.55 -27.49
CA ALA A 164 2.65 -5.33 -26.96
C ALA A 164 2.11 -3.92 -27.28
N ALA A 165 2.98 -2.92 -27.39
CA ALA A 165 2.56 -1.54 -27.71
C ALA A 165 2.11 -1.43 -29.17
N ASP A 166 2.79 -2.12 -30.07
CA ASP A 166 2.43 -2.15 -31.49
C ASP A 166 1.12 -2.94 -31.69
N TRP A 167 0.97 -4.07 -30.99
CA TRP A 167 -0.29 -4.81 -30.96
C TRP A 167 -1.45 -3.95 -30.42
N ALA A 168 -1.26 -3.20 -29.34
CA ALA A 168 -2.28 -2.31 -28.80
C ALA A 168 -2.70 -1.21 -29.80
N SER A 169 -1.78 -0.83 -30.69
CA SER A 169 -2.04 0.19 -31.72
C SER A 169 -2.69 -0.39 -32.96
N SER A 170 -2.30 -1.61 -33.38
CA SER A 170 -2.78 -2.29 -34.59
C SER A 170 -2.78 -3.82 -34.38
N PRO A 171 -3.86 -4.37 -33.80
CA PRO A 171 -3.92 -5.82 -33.48
C PRO A 171 -3.79 -6.74 -34.68
N ASP A 172 -4.30 -6.32 -35.86
CA ASP A 172 -4.24 -7.11 -37.10
C ASP A 172 -2.86 -7.08 -37.78
N GLY A 173 -2.04 -6.09 -37.45
CA GLY A 173 -0.74 -5.84 -38.11
C GLY A 173 0.48 -6.15 -37.26
N ALA A 174 0.32 -6.44 -36.00
CA ALA A 174 1.41 -6.69 -35.05
C ALA A 174 1.07 -7.79 -34.07
N GLU A 175 2.08 -8.50 -33.62
CA GLU A 175 1.93 -9.56 -32.61
C GLU A 175 3.05 -9.45 -31.56
N ALA A 176 2.83 -10.07 -30.39
CA ALA A 176 3.83 -10.24 -29.35
C ALA A 176 3.76 -11.65 -28.78
N LEU A 177 4.90 -12.33 -28.71
CA LEU A 177 5.03 -13.67 -28.16
C LEU A 177 5.68 -13.59 -26.78
N TYR A 178 5.13 -14.30 -25.82
CA TYR A 178 5.62 -14.33 -24.45
C TYR A 178 5.97 -15.74 -23.98
N ASP A 179 7.12 -15.88 -23.33
CA ASP A 179 7.43 -17.01 -22.46
C ASP A 179 6.69 -16.86 -21.14
N ILE A 180 6.16 -17.97 -20.60
CA ILE A 180 5.39 -18.00 -19.36
C ILE A 180 6.21 -18.65 -18.26
N ASP A 181 6.51 -17.89 -17.19
CA ASP A 181 7.01 -18.47 -15.94
C ASP A 181 5.83 -18.88 -15.03
N ARG A 182 5.47 -20.15 -15.07
CA ARG A 182 4.35 -20.70 -14.30
C ARG A 182 4.57 -20.59 -12.78
N GLU A 183 5.81 -20.69 -12.32
CA GLU A 183 6.13 -20.56 -10.91
C GLU A 183 5.79 -19.17 -10.39
N VAL A 184 6.15 -18.14 -11.17
CA VAL A 184 5.80 -16.75 -10.86
C VAL A 184 4.30 -16.50 -10.96
N VAL A 185 3.61 -17.02 -12.00
CA VAL A 185 2.15 -16.94 -12.14
C VAL A 185 1.45 -17.45 -10.89
N PHE A 186 1.80 -18.66 -10.42
CA PHE A 186 1.22 -19.23 -9.21
C PHE A 186 1.65 -18.51 -7.92
N ALA A 187 2.82 -17.89 -7.90
CA ALA A 187 3.27 -17.09 -6.77
C ALA A 187 2.52 -15.75 -6.64
N ILE A 188 2.09 -15.14 -7.75
CA ILE A 188 1.31 -13.88 -7.75
C ILE A 188 -0.03 -14.09 -7.06
N TYR A 189 -0.80 -15.09 -7.50
CA TYR A 189 -2.14 -15.35 -6.98
C TYR A 189 -2.17 -16.65 -6.20
N ARG A 190 -2.20 -16.53 -4.88
CA ARG A 190 -2.31 -17.66 -3.96
C ARG A 190 -3.31 -17.31 -2.86
N PRO A 191 -4.61 -17.49 -3.11
CA PRO A 191 -5.63 -17.18 -2.12
C PRO A 191 -5.43 -18.04 -0.88
N SER A 192 -5.52 -17.43 0.29
CA SER A 192 -5.43 -18.12 1.58
C SER A 192 -6.70 -18.89 1.93
N ARG A 193 -7.82 -18.50 1.33
CA ARG A 193 -9.16 -19.06 1.56
C ARG A 193 -9.90 -19.31 0.26
N VAL A 194 -10.95 -20.14 0.34
CA VAL A 194 -11.87 -20.34 -0.76
C VAL A 194 -12.75 -19.11 -0.94
N LEU A 195 -12.49 -18.33 -2.00
CA LEU A 195 -13.10 -17.02 -2.22
C LEU A 195 -14.59 -17.10 -2.60
N GLN A 196 -15.03 -18.24 -3.14
CA GLN A 196 -16.42 -18.44 -3.62
C GLN A 196 -17.50 -18.38 -2.54
N HIS A 197 -17.11 -18.42 -1.26
CA HIS A 197 -18.03 -18.36 -0.11
C HIS A 197 -17.99 -17.00 0.60
N LEU A 198 -17.27 -16.02 0.07
CA LEU A 198 -17.17 -14.71 0.70
C LEU A 198 -18.33 -13.82 0.28
N GLY A 199 -19.18 -13.43 1.23
CA GLY A 199 -20.24 -12.43 1.02
C GLY A 199 -19.71 -10.98 1.05
N SER A 200 -18.54 -10.76 1.63
CA SER A 200 -17.87 -9.46 1.72
C SER A 200 -16.36 -9.63 1.68
N VAL A 201 -15.65 -8.60 1.19
CA VAL A 201 -14.19 -8.54 1.21
C VAL A 201 -13.60 -8.58 2.63
N THR A 202 -14.37 -8.23 3.64
CA THR A 202 -13.96 -8.37 5.06
C THR A 202 -13.65 -9.81 5.44
N GLY A 203 -14.25 -10.80 4.78
CA GLY A 203 -13.90 -12.20 4.97
C GLY A 203 -12.50 -12.59 4.52
N LEU A 204 -11.79 -11.71 3.77
CA LEU A 204 -10.38 -11.88 3.43
C LEU A 204 -9.44 -11.45 4.55
N LEU A 205 -9.93 -10.69 5.54
CA LEU A 205 -9.13 -10.27 6.68
C LEU A 205 -8.83 -11.49 7.55
N GLU A 206 -7.59 -11.94 7.49
CA GLU A 206 -7.10 -13.00 8.38
C GLU A 206 -6.90 -12.38 9.76
N THR A 207 -7.81 -12.67 10.64
CA THR A 207 -7.58 -12.45 12.05
C THR A 207 -6.95 -13.71 12.62
N ASP A 208 -5.84 -13.60 13.34
CA ASP A 208 -5.26 -14.69 14.17
C ASP A 208 -6.29 -15.25 15.20
N ARG A 209 -7.52 -14.74 15.18
CA ARG A 209 -8.58 -14.95 16.14
C ARG A 209 -9.21 -16.35 16.11
N GLY A 210 -9.23 -16.99 14.96
CA GLY A 210 -9.93 -18.29 14.77
C GLY A 210 -9.20 -19.52 15.32
N LEU A 211 -7.92 -19.42 15.67
CA LEU A 211 -7.08 -20.57 16.10
C LEU A 211 -6.51 -20.41 17.53
N VAL A 212 -6.90 -19.33 18.24
CA VAL A 212 -6.23 -18.96 19.48
C VAL A 212 -7.07 -19.37 20.68
N GLN A 213 -6.81 -20.57 21.20
CA GLN A 213 -7.32 -20.98 22.52
C GLN A 213 -6.18 -20.82 23.56
N GLY A 214 -6.46 -20.10 24.63
CA GLY A 214 -5.57 -19.90 25.79
C GLY A 214 -4.95 -18.48 25.87
N VAL A 215 -4.85 -17.97 27.09
CA VAL A 215 -4.41 -16.58 27.42
C VAL A 215 -3.02 -16.25 26.84
N HIS A 216 -2.11 -17.20 26.82
CA HIS A 216 -0.75 -16.98 26.29
C HIS A 216 -0.76 -16.73 24.78
N ARG A 217 -1.51 -17.50 24.03
CA ARG A 217 -1.63 -17.35 22.57
C ARG A 217 -2.34 -16.04 22.19
N VAL A 218 -3.36 -15.62 22.95
CA VAL A 218 -4.04 -14.33 22.76
C VAL A 218 -3.04 -13.18 22.92
N ARG A 219 -2.17 -13.25 23.94
CA ARG A 219 -1.13 -12.23 24.16
C ARG A 219 -0.08 -12.20 23.04
N GLU A 220 0.33 -13.36 22.53
CA GLU A 220 1.25 -13.45 21.39
C GLU A 220 0.62 -12.87 20.11
N ALA A 221 -0.64 -13.19 19.82
CA ALA A 221 -1.36 -12.65 18.68
C ALA A 221 -1.47 -11.11 18.76
N ALA A 222 -1.81 -10.56 19.94
CA ALA A 222 -1.83 -9.12 20.17
C ALA A 222 -0.44 -8.48 20.00
N ALA A 223 0.63 -9.13 20.46
CA ALA A 223 2.00 -8.65 20.28
C ALA A 223 2.41 -8.64 18.79
N ARG A 224 2.07 -9.68 18.00
CA ARG A 224 2.29 -9.73 16.55
C ARG A 224 1.50 -8.62 15.83
N ARG A 225 0.23 -8.44 16.19
CA ARG A 225 -0.61 -7.37 15.63
C ARG A 225 -0.03 -5.99 15.92
N ALA A 226 0.47 -5.74 17.14
CA ALA A 226 1.12 -4.48 17.49
C ALA A 226 2.34 -4.18 16.60
N ARG A 227 3.20 -5.18 16.38
CA ARG A 227 4.38 -5.03 15.48
C ARG A 227 3.96 -4.79 14.02
N ARG A 228 2.95 -5.51 13.51
CA ARG A 228 2.41 -5.30 12.15
C ARG A 228 1.90 -3.88 11.99
N LEU A 229 1.10 -3.36 12.93
CA LEU A 229 0.58 -2.00 12.87
C LEU A 229 1.70 -0.96 12.75
N VAL A 230 2.79 -1.11 13.49
CA VAL A 230 3.92 -0.16 13.44
C VAL A 230 4.69 -0.26 12.13
N LEU A 231 4.79 -1.45 11.54
CA LEU A 231 5.46 -1.66 10.25
C LEU A 231 4.63 -1.22 9.05
N GLU A 232 3.31 -1.37 9.13
CA GLU A 232 2.40 -1.16 7.99
C GLU A 232 1.78 0.23 7.96
N ARG A 233 1.82 0.96 9.09
CA ARG A 233 1.30 2.32 9.19
C ARG A 233 2.41 3.32 9.44
N PRO A 234 2.33 4.54 8.89
CA PRO A 234 3.32 5.59 9.12
C PRO A 234 3.34 6.05 10.58
N VAL A 235 2.20 5.94 11.27
CA VAL A 235 2.03 6.27 12.69
C VAL A 235 0.89 5.43 13.27
N VAL A 236 1.03 5.03 14.53
CA VAL A 236 -0.03 4.39 15.32
C VAL A 236 -0.38 5.29 16.49
N TYR A 237 -1.58 5.86 16.49
CA TYR A 237 -2.08 6.65 17.60
C TYR A 237 -2.69 5.74 18.68
N TYR A 238 -2.37 6.00 19.96
CA TYR A 238 -2.90 5.20 21.08
C TYR A 238 -4.41 5.35 21.22
N ALA A 239 -4.97 6.47 20.78
CA ALA A 239 -6.41 6.70 20.80
C ALA A 239 -7.19 5.85 19.80
N ASP A 240 -6.51 5.35 18.75
CA ASP A 240 -7.13 4.57 17.65
C ASP A 240 -7.11 3.05 17.90
N VAL A 241 -6.62 2.60 19.05
CA VAL A 241 -6.42 1.18 19.35
C VAL A 241 -7.01 0.80 20.71
N SER A 242 -7.39 -0.49 20.88
CA SER A 242 -7.87 -1.03 22.14
C SER A 242 -6.82 -0.93 23.25
N GLU A 243 -7.26 -0.99 24.52
CA GLU A 243 -6.35 -0.91 25.68
C GLU A 243 -5.34 -2.06 25.71
N SER A 244 -5.77 -3.27 25.37
CA SER A 244 -4.91 -4.45 25.27
C SER A 244 -3.79 -4.22 24.25
N LEU A 245 -4.12 -3.72 23.06
CA LEU A 245 -3.15 -3.43 22.01
C LEU A 245 -2.23 -2.25 22.38
N ARG A 246 -2.77 -1.23 23.06
CA ARG A 246 -2.00 -0.11 23.61
C ARG A 246 -0.92 -0.58 24.59
N GLY A 247 -1.25 -1.54 25.45
CA GLY A 247 -0.29 -2.18 26.35
C GLY A 247 0.88 -2.84 25.58
N GLN A 248 0.58 -3.55 24.50
CA GLN A 248 1.60 -4.17 23.64
C GLN A 248 2.47 -3.13 22.91
N LEU A 249 1.86 -2.07 22.40
CA LEU A 249 2.58 -0.98 21.73
C LEU A 249 3.56 -0.24 22.66
N ARG A 250 3.23 -0.15 23.97
CA ARG A 250 4.10 0.45 24.98
C ARG A 250 5.21 -0.48 25.48
N HIS A 251 5.16 -1.77 25.15
CA HIS A 251 6.18 -2.72 25.62
C HIS A 251 7.58 -2.36 25.04
N PRO A 252 8.64 -2.31 25.87
CA PRO A 252 9.99 -1.93 25.43
C PRO A 252 10.51 -2.83 24.30
N GLY A 253 10.38 -4.15 24.43
CA GLY A 253 10.86 -5.12 23.46
C GLY A 253 10.27 -4.97 22.04
N LEU A 254 9.11 -4.30 21.88
CA LEU A 254 8.58 -4.01 20.55
C LEU A 254 9.53 -3.10 19.75
N ALA A 255 10.07 -2.05 20.38
CA ALA A 255 11.00 -1.13 19.72
C ALA A 255 12.30 -1.86 19.34
N GLU A 256 12.88 -2.58 20.29
CA GLU A 256 14.12 -3.36 20.09
C GLU A 256 13.98 -4.35 18.93
N ASP A 257 12.87 -5.10 18.91
CA ASP A 257 12.57 -6.06 17.83
C ASP A 257 12.48 -5.37 16.46
N LEU A 258 11.72 -4.26 16.36
CA LEU A 258 11.50 -3.58 15.09
C LEU A 258 12.75 -2.85 14.58
N GLU A 259 13.51 -2.21 15.49
CA GLU A 259 14.77 -1.55 15.16
C GLU A 259 15.80 -2.55 14.67
N ARG A 260 15.91 -3.70 15.34
CA ARG A 260 16.82 -4.76 14.93
C ARG A 260 16.39 -5.44 13.62
N LEU A 261 15.08 -5.62 13.42
CA LEU A 261 14.51 -6.20 12.20
C LEU A 261 14.70 -5.30 10.98
N THR A 262 14.46 -4.00 11.12
CA THR A 262 14.33 -3.07 9.98
C THR A 262 15.51 -2.11 9.82
N GLY A 263 16.25 -1.83 10.90
CA GLY A 263 17.25 -0.75 10.94
C GLY A 263 16.67 0.65 11.05
N GLN A 264 15.35 0.77 11.30
CA GLN A 264 14.66 2.06 11.50
C GLN A 264 14.39 2.27 12.98
N ALA A 265 14.44 3.52 13.45
CA ALA A 265 14.21 3.86 14.85
C ALA A 265 12.72 3.97 15.18
N VAL A 266 12.31 3.46 16.34
CA VAL A 266 10.95 3.64 16.86
C VAL A 266 10.87 4.90 17.71
N GLU A 267 10.22 5.94 17.18
CA GLU A 267 9.95 7.16 17.93
C GLU A 267 8.64 7.01 18.71
N ARG A 268 8.72 7.16 20.04
CA ARG A 268 7.55 7.13 20.95
C ARG A 268 7.24 8.51 21.48
N ARG A 269 5.95 8.86 21.46
CA ARG A 269 5.41 10.10 22.03
C ARG A 269 4.20 9.80 22.92
N ALA A 270 3.67 10.82 23.58
CA ALA A 270 2.49 10.67 24.43
C ALA A 270 1.26 10.19 23.65
N GLU A 271 1.13 10.63 22.40
CA GLU A 271 0.01 10.35 21.51
C GLU A 271 0.10 9.03 20.74
N GLY A 272 1.32 8.46 20.59
CA GLY A 272 1.51 7.27 19.77
C GLY A 272 2.96 6.94 19.47
N LEU A 273 3.18 6.12 18.46
CA LEU A 273 4.52 5.76 17.98
C LEU A 273 4.58 5.66 16.46
N ALA A 274 5.78 5.86 15.92
CA ALA A 274 6.06 5.75 14.50
C ALA A 274 7.44 5.13 14.28
N LEU A 275 7.59 4.41 13.15
CA LEU A 275 8.87 3.92 12.68
C LEU A 275 9.52 5.00 11.81
N ILE A 276 10.68 5.49 12.22
CA ILE A 276 11.31 6.65 11.60
C ILE A 276 12.59 6.24 10.88
N ASP A 277 12.68 6.64 9.62
CA ASP A 277 13.91 6.54 8.84
C ASP A 277 14.78 7.80 9.03
N THR A 278 15.75 7.72 9.91
CA THR A 278 16.70 8.81 10.17
C THR A 278 17.69 9.02 9.03
N SER A 279 17.88 8.02 8.17
CA SER A 279 18.81 8.07 7.03
C SER A 279 18.18 8.68 5.76
N GLY A 280 16.84 8.72 5.68
CA GLY A 280 16.07 9.10 4.50
C GLY A 280 16.22 8.13 3.32
N ARG A 281 16.70 6.90 3.54
CA ARG A 281 16.98 5.89 2.49
C ARG A 281 16.17 4.60 2.65
N LEU A 282 15.50 4.41 3.78
CA LEU A 282 14.86 3.16 4.16
C LEU A 282 13.35 3.21 4.00
N SER A 283 12.77 4.42 3.92
CA SER A 283 11.33 4.61 3.72
C SER A 283 10.94 4.47 2.25
N ASP A 284 9.76 3.93 2.02
CA ASP A 284 9.10 3.88 0.72
C ASP A 284 8.55 5.25 0.29
N ILE A 285 8.14 6.08 1.25
CA ILE A 285 7.72 7.47 1.02
C ILE A 285 8.72 8.41 1.68
N ARG A 286 9.42 9.21 0.88
CA ARG A 286 10.31 10.26 1.40
C ARG A 286 9.52 11.52 1.70
N PHE A 287 9.56 11.97 2.95
CA PHE A 287 8.99 13.24 3.35
C PHE A 287 9.77 13.86 4.53
N PRO A 288 10.20 15.12 4.44
CA PRO A 288 10.16 16.01 3.27
C PRO A 288 11.05 15.53 2.12
N SER A 289 10.67 15.83 0.88
CA SER A 289 11.46 15.48 -0.31
C SER A 289 11.43 16.58 -1.35
N GLY A 290 12.24 16.45 -2.40
CA GLY A 290 12.19 17.33 -3.58
C GLY A 290 10.88 17.21 -4.33
N GLY A 291 10.59 18.21 -5.17
CA GLY A 291 9.39 18.28 -5.99
C GLY A 291 8.28 19.12 -5.37
N THR A 292 7.53 19.80 -6.25
CA THR A 292 6.52 20.78 -5.85
C THR A 292 5.43 20.24 -4.92
N PRO A 293 4.84 19.03 -5.12
CA PRO A 293 3.83 18.52 -4.22
C PRO A 293 4.34 18.29 -2.79
N SER A 294 5.56 17.75 -2.63
CA SER A 294 6.14 17.52 -1.30
C SER A 294 6.50 18.83 -0.59
N GLN A 295 7.04 19.81 -1.33
CA GLN A 295 7.31 21.15 -0.78
C GLN A 295 6.01 21.86 -0.36
N ALA A 296 4.98 21.81 -1.20
CA ALA A 296 3.68 22.37 -0.88
C ALA A 296 3.03 21.69 0.34
N ALA A 297 3.13 20.36 0.43
CA ALA A 297 2.65 19.60 1.58
C ALA A 297 3.37 20.01 2.88
N LEU A 298 4.69 20.20 2.84
CA LEU A 298 5.48 20.65 3.99
C LEU A 298 5.07 22.06 4.44
N LEU A 299 4.95 23.01 3.51
CA LEU A 299 4.51 24.36 3.82
C LEU A 299 3.07 24.40 4.34
N LEU A 300 2.18 23.58 3.75
CA LEU A 300 0.81 23.45 4.21
C LEU A 300 0.75 22.84 5.62
N SER A 301 1.56 21.84 5.93
CA SER A 301 1.62 21.26 7.27
C SER A 301 2.05 22.27 8.32
N THR A 302 2.99 23.16 8.00
CA THR A 302 3.40 24.26 8.87
C THR A 302 2.26 25.26 9.11
N ARG A 303 1.51 25.62 8.06
CA ARG A 303 0.35 26.51 8.19
C ARG A 303 -0.77 25.89 9.03
N ILE A 304 -1.08 24.59 8.80
CA ILE A 304 -2.06 23.87 9.61
C ILE A 304 -1.62 23.82 11.08
N ALA A 305 -0.35 23.50 11.34
CA ALA A 305 0.17 23.45 12.70
C ALA A 305 0.11 24.81 13.42
N ALA A 306 0.37 25.91 12.71
CA ALA A 306 0.23 27.27 13.25
C ALA A 306 -1.23 27.57 13.60
N GLN A 307 -2.17 27.22 12.70
CA GLN A 307 -3.61 27.43 12.93
C GLN A 307 -4.13 26.60 14.12
N VAL A 308 -3.65 25.37 14.26
CA VAL A 308 -3.98 24.51 15.43
C VAL A 308 -3.45 25.13 16.73
N ALA A 309 -2.25 25.71 16.70
CA ALA A 309 -1.62 26.33 17.88
C ALA A 309 -2.39 27.56 18.39
N GLU A 310 -3.20 28.22 17.55
CA GLU A 310 -4.08 29.33 17.99
C GLU A 310 -5.23 28.86 18.89
N GLY A 311 -5.55 27.56 18.90
CA GLY A 311 -6.51 26.94 19.83
C GLY A 311 -7.98 27.29 19.56
N LYS A 312 -8.32 27.86 18.39
CA LYS A 312 -9.67 28.37 18.05
C LYS A 312 -10.46 27.48 17.08
N LEU A 313 -9.90 26.31 16.71
CA LEU A 313 -10.55 25.40 15.77
C LEU A 313 -11.60 24.53 16.44
N PRO A 314 -12.73 24.24 15.77
CA PRO A 314 -13.66 23.22 16.22
C PRO A 314 -12.96 21.87 16.20
N THR A 315 -13.39 20.97 17.07
CA THR A 315 -12.90 19.57 17.10
C THR A 315 -13.97 18.64 16.57
N MET A 316 -13.55 17.59 15.87
CA MET A 316 -14.43 16.53 15.39
C MET A 316 -13.82 15.16 15.68
N PRO A 317 -14.66 14.11 15.90
CA PRO A 317 -14.15 12.76 16.08
C PRO A 317 -13.53 12.23 14.78
N ALA A 318 -12.37 11.56 14.90
CA ALA A 318 -11.82 10.82 13.79
C ALA A 318 -12.63 9.53 13.56
N PRO A 319 -12.79 9.09 12.31
CA PRO A 319 -13.38 7.78 12.04
C PRO A 319 -12.59 6.68 12.75
N THR A 320 -13.29 5.79 13.43
CA THR A 320 -12.70 4.62 14.10
C THR A 320 -12.09 3.65 13.09
N ALA A 321 -11.26 2.71 13.55
CA ALA A 321 -10.70 1.68 12.66
C ALA A 321 -11.82 0.83 12.03
N ALA A 322 -12.86 0.49 12.80
CA ALA A 322 -14.02 -0.26 12.31
C ALA A 322 -14.76 0.50 11.20
N GLU A 323 -15.06 1.80 11.40
CA GLU A 323 -15.72 2.63 10.39
C GLU A 323 -14.88 2.75 9.11
N ARG A 324 -13.56 2.92 9.23
CA ARG A 324 -12.66 2.96 8.07
C ARG A 324 -12.67 1.64 7.29
N THR A 325 -12.60 0.50 8.01
CA THR A 325 -12.64 -0.84 7.40
C THR A 325 -13.98 -1.07 6.73
N GLN A 326 -15.09 -0.72 7.38
CA GLN A 326 -16.44 -0.85 6.82
C GLN A 326 -16.64 0.03 5.57
N ALA A 327 -16.20 1.28 5.61
CA ALA A 327 -16.26 2.18 4.45
C ALA A 327 -15.39 1.66 3.29
N GLY A 328 -14.20 1.11 3.59
CA GLY A 328 -13.34 0.46 2.61
C GLY A 328 -13.99 -0.78 2.01
N ALA A 329 -14.55 -1.65 2.84
CA ALA A 329 -15.27 -2.85 2.41
C ALA A 329 -16.46 -2.50 1.51
N ALA A 330 -17.32 -1.59 1.93
CA ALA A 330 -18.48 -1.16 1.14
C ALA A 330 -18.10 -0.66 -0.26
N ARG A 331 -16.96 0.04 -0.40
CA ARG A 331 -16.46 0.50 -1.70
C ARG A 331 -16.01 -0.65 -2.60
N ILE A 332 -15.44 -1.71 -2.04
CA ILE A 332 -15.01 -2.90 -2.79
C ILE A 332 -16.23 -3.77 -3.10
N ASP A 333 -17.07 -4.04 -2.10
CA ASP A 333 -18.24 -4.90 -2.19
C ASP A 333 -19.29 -4.35 -3.17
N ALA A 334 -19.40 -3.02 -3.30
CA ALA A 334 -20.23 -2.39 -4.34
C ALA A 334 -19.86 -2.83 -5.78
N GLY A 335 -18.73 -3.50 -5.96
CA GLY A 335 -18.32 -4.08 -7.24
C GLY A 335 -18.52 -5.58 -7.34
N LEU A 336 -18.95 -6.24 -6.28
CA LEU A 336 -19.26 -7.66 -6.33
C LEU A 336 -20.59 -7.87 -7.04
N PRO A 337 -20.73 -8.93 -7.89
CA PRO A 337 -22.00 -9.24 -8.52
C PRO A 337 -23.05 -9.64 -7.46
N LEU A 338 -24.16 -8.91 -7.44
CA LEU A 338 -25.26 -9.13 -6.48
C LEU A 338 -26.09 -10.41 -6.76
N ARG A 339 -25.80 -11.12 -7.85
CA ARG A 339 -26.55 -12.30 -8.28
C ARG A 339 -25.59 -13.43 -8.62
N GLY A 340 -25.76 -14.55 -7.93
CA GLY A 340 -25.04 -15.81 -8.17
C GLY A 340 -25.23 -16.75 -7.00
N VAL A 341 -24.77 -17.99 -7.15
CA VAL A 341 -24.80 -19.08 -6.14
C VAL A 341 -24.22 -18.62 -4.78
N VAL A 342 -23.41 -17.56 -4.78
CA VAL A 342 -22.79 -16.94 -3.58
C VAL A 342 -23.82 -16.29 -2.66
N ALA A 343 -24.92 -15.74 -3.19
CA ALA A 343 -25.96 -15.07 -2.38
C ALA A 343 -26.83 -16.05 -1.58
N GLU A 344 -26.93 -17.31 -2.03
CA GLU A 344 -27.72 -18.33 -1.37
C GLU A 344 -26.93 -19.17 -0.34
N LEU A 345 -25.60 -19.05 -0.33
CA LEU A 345 -24.69 -19.85 0.52
C LEU A 345 -24.01 -19.04 1.61
N THR A 346 -24.45 -17.82 1.90
CA THR A 346 -23.99 -17.07 3.08
C THR A 346 -24.47 -17.78 4.35
N VAL A 347 -23.69 -18.77 4.78
CA VAL A 347 -23.72 -19.24 6.16
C VAL A 347 -23.04 -18.14 6.96
N GLU A 348 -23.78 -17.46 7.82
CA GLU A 348 -23.22 -16.62 8.86
C GLU A 348 -22.26 -17.48 9.70
N GLU A 349 -20.95 -17.39 9.43
CA GLU A 349 -19.99 -17.92 10.39
C GLU A 349 -20.20 -17.16 11.71
N PRO A 350 -20.33 -17.86 12.85
CA PRO A 350 -20.43 -17.20 14.14
C PRO A 350 -19.19 -16.35 14.33
N GLY A 351 -19.34 -15.05 14.09
CA GLY A 351 -18.27 -14.08 14.25
C GLY A 351 -17.80 -14.12 15.70
N THR A 352 -16.51 -14.38 15.90
CA THR A 352 -15.86 -14.10 17.18
C THR A 352 -16.10 -12.62 17.44
N GLU A 353 -16.75 -12.29 18.56
CA GLU A 353 -17.01 -10.89 18.94
C GLU A 353 -15.71 -10.09 18.85
N PRO A 354 -15.68 -9.00 18.09
CA PRO A 354 -14.48 -8.17 18.00
C PRO A 354 -14.18 -7.61 19.40
N GLU A 355 -12.88 -7.57 19.74
CA GLU A 355 -12.43 -6.83 20.93
C GLU A 355 -13.05 -5.42 20.88
N PRO A 356 -13.67 -4.92 21.98
CA PRO A 356 -14.33 -3.64 21.96
C PRO A 356 -13.33 -2.54 21.57
N GLU A 357 -13.51 -1.99 20.39
CA GLU A 357 -12.80 -0.79 19.93
C GLU A 357 -13.34 0.43 20.69
N PRO A 358 -12.57 1.54 20.76
CA PRO A 358 -13.07 2.77 21.35
C PRO A 358 -14.43 3.11 20.72
N ALA A 359 -15.46 3.24 21.53
CA ALA A 359 -16.83 3.48 21.07
C ALA A 359 -16.97 4.85 20.36
N GLU A 360 -16.07 5.77 20.64
CA GLU A 360 -16.01 7.10 20.02
C GLU A 360 -14.59 7.38 19.52
N GLY A 361 -14.47 7.94 18.32
CA GLY A 361 -13.20 8.39 17.76
C GLY A 361 -12.58 9.52 18.58
N ALA A 362 -11.26 9.57 18.64
CA ALA A 362 -10.55 10.68 19.29
C ALA A 362 -10.88 12.01 18.59
N LEU A 363 -11.03 13.07 19.41
CA LEU A 363 -11.34 14.41 18.94
C LEU A 363 -10.08 15.11 18.44
N TYR A 364 -10.13 15.63 17.20
CA TYR A 364 -9.01 16.37 16.58
C TYR A 364 -9.49 17.71 16.00
N PRO A 365 -8.60 18.72 15.93
CA PRO A 365 -8.90 20.00 15.30
C PRO A 365 -9.33 19.82 13.83
N PHE A 366 -10.43 20.45 13.46
CA PHE A 366 -10.99 20.38 12.11
C PHE A 366 -10.69 21.66 11.32
N LEU A 367 -10.24 21.49 10.09
CA LEU A 367 -10.00 22.57 9.11
C LEU A 367 -10.87 22.36 7.89
N THR A 368 -11.60 23.38 7.50
CA THR A 368 -12.53 23.33 6.35
C THR A 368 -11.79 23.34 5.01
N ASP A 369 -12.42 22.77 3.97
CA ASP A 369 -11.90 22.84 2.60
C ASP A 369 -11.72 24.29 2.12
N ALA A 370 -12.57 25.21 2.56
CA ALA A 370 -12.46 26.63 2.21
C ALA A 370 -11.16 27.24 2.78
N TRP A 371 -10.84 26.94 4.05
CA TRP A 371 -9.59 27.40 4.68
C TRP A 371 -8.36 26.78 3.96
N LEU A 372 -8.39 25.48 3.66
CA LEU A 372 -7.30 24.79 2.98
C LEU A 372 -7.03 25.39 1.58
N LYS A 373 -8.08 25.68 0.81
CA LYS A 373 -7.97 26.36 -0.49
C LYS A 373 -7.38 27.77 -0.34
N GLY A 374 -7.80 28.52 0.68
CA GLY A 374 -7.24 29.85 0.99
C GLY A 374 -5.75 29.75 1.32
N ALA A 375 -5.37 28.86 2.23
CA ALA A 375 -3.98 28.62 2.61
C ALA A 375 -3.10 28.22 1.41
N MET A 376 -3.60 27.34 0.52
CA MET A 376 -2.86 26.95 -0.68
C MET A 376 -2.68 28.13 -1.66
N LYS A 377 -3.69 28.97 -1.85
CA LYS A 377 -3.58 30.19 -2.68
C LYS A 377 -2.53 31.16 -2.13
N GLU A 378 -2.48 31.36 -0.81
CA GLU A 378 -1.46 32.18 -0.17
C GLU A 378 -0.05 31.60 -0.37
N LEU A 379 0.12 30.27 -0.19
CA LEU A 379 1.37 29.58 -0.46
C LEU A 379 1.81 29.73 -1.92
N MET A 380 0.88 29.63 -2.86
CA MET A 380 1.15 29.86 -4.27
C MET A 380 1.56 31.29 -4.57
N SER A 381 0.94 32.28 -3.93
CA SER A 381 1.33 33.68 -4.05
C SER A 381 2.75 33.93 -3.55
N THR A 382 3.11 33.32 -2.41
CA THR A 382 4.42 33.54 -1.76
C THR A 382 5.54 32.73 -2.40
N TYR A 383 5.29 31.45 -2.69
CA TYR A 383 6.30 30.48 -3.11
C TYR A 383 6.16 29.99 -4.55
N GLY A 384 5.14 30.42 -5.27
CA GLY A 384 4.81 29.93 -6.61
C GLY A 384 5.93 30.08 -7.64
N SER A 385 6.80 31.08 -7.48
CA SER A 385 8.00 31.25 -8.33
C SER A 385 8.99 30.08 -8.20
N ALA A 386 9.06 29.45 -7.03
CA ALA A 386 9.91 28.27 -6.77
C ALA A 386 9.28 26.95 -7.22
N PHE A 387 7.97 26.92 -7.41
CA PHE A 387 7.26 25.72 -7.85
C PHE A 387 7.44 25.47 -9.36
N ALA A 388 7.42 24.20 -9.76
CA ALA A 388 7.51 23.83 -11.18
C ALA A 388 6.30 24.39 -11.97
N VAL A 389 6.54 24.80 -13.21
CA VAL A 389 5.56 25.48 -14.08
C VAL A 389 4.25 24.68 -14.21
N ALA A 390 4.33 23.35 -14.31
CA ALA A 390 3.18 22.45 -14.42
C ALA A 390 2.18 22.54 -13.25
N TRP A 391 2.57 23.11 -12.11
CA TRP A 391 1.76 23.24 -10.90
C TRP A 391 1.23 24.66 -10.65
N ARG A 392 1.78 25.66 -11.34
CA ARG A 392 1.45 27.08 -11.08
C ARG A 392 0.04 27.45 -11.52
N GLY A 393 -0.50 26.75 -12.51
CA GLY A 393 -1.83 27.03 -13.07
C GLY A 393 -3.00 26.34 -12.36
N ASP A 394 -2.74 25.38 -11.44
CA ASP A 394 -3.82 24.60 -10.80
C ASP A 394 -3.53 24.40 -9.29
N PRO A 395 -3.86 25.42 -8.47
CA PRO A 395 -3.73 25.34 -7.01
C PRO A 395 -4.56 24.22 -6.39
N ASP A 396 -5.74 23.92 -6.95
CA ASP A 396 -6.65 22.89 -6.44
C ASP A 396 -6.07 21.49 -6.67
N ARG A 397 -5.42 21.26 -7.79
CA ARG A 397 -4.68 20.02 -8.06
C ARG A 397 -3.51 19.87 -7.09
N LEU A 398 -2.73 20.94 -6.88
CA LEU A 398 -1.59 20.93 -5.95
C LEU A 398 -2.07 20.67 -4.52
N LEU A 399 -3.18 21.27 -4.08
CA LEU A 399 -3.79 21.01 -2.79
C LEU A 399 -4.19 19.53 -2.63
N ARG A 400 -4.86 18.96 -3.65
CA ARG A 400 -5.26 17.53 -3.63
C ARG A 400 -4.05 16.61 -3.45
N GLU A 401 -2.96 16.85 -4.18
CA GLU A 401 -1.75 16.05 -4.08
C GLU A 401 -1.03 16.24 -2.74
N ALA A 402 -0.94 17.47 -2.24
CA ALA A 402 -0.38 17.76 -0.93
C ALA A 402 -1.18 17.05 0.18
N LEU A 403 -2.51 17.14 0.17
CA LEU A 403 -3.37 16.48 1.16
C LEU A 403 -3.32 14.95 1.02
N ARG A 404 -3.19 14.40 -0.19
CA ARG A 404 -3.00 12.97 -0.40
C ARG A 404 -1.71 12.48 0.29
N LEU A 405 -0.62 13.22 0.13
CA LEU A 405 0.67 12.90 0.77
C LEU A 405 0.59 13.02 2.29
N LEU A 406 0.01 14.11 2.83
CA LEU A 406 -0.15 14.31 4.27
C LEU A 406 -1.05 13.24 4.90
N SER A 407 -2.11 12.83 4.21
CA SER A 407 -2.99 11.75 4.66
C SER A 407 -2.29 10.39 4.63
N ALA A 408 -1.52 10.10 3.57
CA ALA A 408 -0.74 8.86 3.46
C ALA A 408 0.32 8.72 4.57
N LEU A 409 0.81 9.86 5.09
CA LEU A 409 1.77 9.90 6.20
C LEU A 409 1.11 9.96 7.58
N GLY A 410 -0.24 9.97 7.65
CA GLY A 410 -0.95 10.08 8.92
C GLY A 410 -0.79 11.43 9.62
N LEU A 411 -0.54 12.51 8.87
CA LEU A 411 -0.45 13.87 9.38
C LEU A 411 -1.82 14.56 9.44
N VAL A 412 -2.70 14.17 8.52
CA VAL A 412 -4.10 14.61 8.50
C VAL A 412 -5.02 13.42 8.20
N ALA A 413 -6.27 13.48 8.65
CA ALA A 413 -7.32 12.55 8.23
C ALA A 413 -8.37 13.30 7.42
N ARG A 414 -8.76 12.77 6.24
CA ARG A 414 -9.82 13.33 5.43
C ARG A 414 -11.18 12.98 6.01
N VAL A 415 -12.02 13.97 6.15
CA VAL A 415 -13.42 13.86 6.55
C VAL A 415 -14.30 14.70 5.63
N GLU A 416 -15.60 14.59 5.74
CA GLU A 416 -16.53 15.40 4.96
C GLU A 416 -16.32 16.89 5.26
N GLY A 417 -16.18 17.71 4.23
CA GLY A 417 -15.99 19.15 4.32
C GLY A 417 -14.58 19.64 4.69
N GLY A 418 -13.60 18.73 4.90
CA GLY A 418 -12.24 19.17 5.21
C GLY A 418 -11.30 18.08 5.68
N VAL A 419 -10.41 18.44 6.64
CA VAL A 419 -9.46 17.52 7.25
C VAL A 419 -9.37 17.71 8.76
N LEU A 420 -9.03 16.63 9.45
CA LEU A 420 -8.60 16.65 10.85
C LEU A 420 -7.07 16.76 10.91
N ALA A 421 -6.57 17.66 11.75
CA ALA A 421 -5.15 17.78 12.03
C ALA A 421 -4.74 16.72 13.08
N LEU A 422 -3.89 15.77 12.69
CA LEU A 422 -3.45 14.70 13.58
C LEU A 422 -2.14 15.08 14.31
N PRO A 423 -1.88 14.51 15.50
CA PRO A 423 -0.79 14.95 16.38
C PRO A 423 0.62 14.94 15.74
N LEU A 424 0.91 13.99 14.85
CA LEU A 424 2.22 13.90 14.17
C LEU A 424 2.55 15.17 13.35
N LEU A 425 1.52 15.93 12.96
CA LEU A 425 1.68 17.19 12.25
C LEU A 425 2.56 18.20 13.03
N ALA A 426 2.55 18.15 14.37
CA ALA A 426 3.37 19.00 15.22
C ALA A 426 4.89 18.84 14.98
N ARG A 427 5.32 17.73 14.37
CA ARG A 427 6.72 17.52 13.95
C ARG A 427 7.21 18.58 12.97
N TYR A 428 6.32 19.13 12.17
CA TYR A 428 6.64 20.10 11.10
C TYR A 428 6.26 21.55 11.42
N ARG A 429 5.91 21.86 12.67
CA ARG A 429 5.41 23.19 13.08
C ARG A 429 6.44 24.34 12.93
N ALA A 430 7.72 24.03 12.95
CA ALA A 430 8.79 25.04 12.94
C ALA A 430 9.61 25.02 11.63
N THR A 431 9.00 24.59 10.52
CA THR A 431 9.69 24.56 9.23
C THR A 431 9.76 25.95 8.65
N THR A 432 10.98 26.42 8.35
CA THR A 432 11.24 27.65 7.59
C THR A 432 11.63 27.30 6.17
N ALA A 433 11.12 28.04 5.19
CA ALA A 433 11.46 27.87 3.78
C ALA A 433 12.14 29.14 3.26
N GLU A 434 13.32 29.00 2.67
CA GLU A 434 14.01 30.07 1.97
C GLU A 434 13.90 29.88 0.45
N ILE A 435 13.48 30.92 -0.25
CA ILE A 435 13.49 30.92 -1.71
C ILE A 435 14.90 31.29 -2.15
N LYS A 436 15.66 30.32 -2.64
CA LYS A 436 16.94 30.63 -3.32
C LYS A 436 16.63 31.24 -4.69
N PRO A 437 17.10 32.45 -4.99
CA PRO A 437 16.93 33.03 -6.32
C PRO A 437 17.60 32.13 -7.35
N ARG A 438 16.87 31.83 -8.42
CA ARG A 438 17.38 31.02 -9.52
C ARG A 438 18.50 31.82 -10.19
N ALA A 439 19.74 31.31 -10.16
CA ALA A 439 20.84 31.92 -10.90
C ALA A 439 20.39 32.09 -12.37
N ALA A 440 20.46 33.32 -12.87
CA ALA A 440 20.18 33.62 -14.27
C ALA A 440 21.18 32.77 -15.09
N LYS A 441 20.68 31.87 -15.96
CA LYS A 441 21.52 31.25 -16.96
C LYS A 441 22.00 32.38 -17.86
N GLU A 442 23.24 32.79 -17.73
CA GLU A 442 23.92 33.56 -18.76
C GLU A 442 23.76 32.80 -20.08
N LYS A 443 23.08 33.42 -21.01
CA LYS A 443 23.08 33.00 -22.40
C LYS A 443 24.45 33.35 -22.97
N THR A 444 25.26 32.34 -23.15
CA THR A 444 26.45 32.44 -24.03
C THR A 444 26.03 31.89 -25.40
#